data_248546c3022f1555f7dde649ccd37cc9
#
_entry.id   248546c3022f1555f7dde649ccd37cc9
#
_cell.length_a   1.000
_cell.length_b   1.000
_cell.length_c   1.000
_cell.angle_alpha   90.00
_cell.angle_beta   90.00
_cell.angle_gamma   90.00
#
_symmetry.space_group_name_H-M   'P 1'
#
loop_
_entity.id
_entity.type
_entity.pdbx_description
1 polymer ?
#
loop_
_entity_poly.entity_id
_entity_poly.type
_entity_poly.pdbx_seq_one_letter_code
_entity_poly.pdbx_strand_id
1 'polypeptide(L)'
;LLSLLLFPLSIFINTVLSRYPHFIEKYYSISINKFIVEILSNISGIFPFSIYEITMYLIVISIALFIIYTIYIIINSPNKLKVFIKNSLLNILSIISIFYFLFIILWGLNYNRMPLEITLIENYNFKYNKSISSIDKTKEDLANLYEFLIENANETRKLVKSSDGVMKANTDYKGIINRAYLGYENIL
;
A
#
# COMPACT_ATOMS: atom_id res chain seq x y z
N LEU A 1 15.78 23.29 3.05
CA LEU A 1 15.43 23.37 4.49
C LEU A 1 13.91 23.31 4.74
N LEU A 2 13.08 23.91 3.86
CA LEU A 2 11.61 23.82 3.98
C LEU A 2 11.09 22.37 3.91
N SER A 3 11.73 21.49 3.14
CA SER A 3 11.36 20.08 3.05
C SER A 3 11.49 19.30 4.36
N LEU A 4 12.37 19.75 5.27
CA LEU A 4 12.47 19.14 6.61
C LEU A 4 11.20 19.33 7.46
N LEU A 5 10.42 20.38 7.19
CA LEU A 5 9.15 20.61 7.88
C LEU A 5 8.06 19.59 7.48
N LEU A 6 8.24 18.88 6.37
CA LEU A 6 7.30 17.84 5.95
C LEU A 6 7.28 16.66 6.92
N PHE A 7 8.39 16.37 7.59
CA PHE A 7 8.46 15.27 8.56
C PHE A 7 7.55 15.51 9.77
N PRO A 8 7.70 16.61 10.55
CA PRO A 8 6.79 16.88 11.65
C PRO A 8 5.34 17.12 11.17
N LEU A 9 5.15 17.70 9.99
CA LEU A 9 3.83 17.87 9.40
C LEU A 9 3.13 16.51 9.15
N SER A 10 3.84 15.54 8.62
CA SER A 10 3.29 14.18 8.40
C SER A 10 2.90 13.49 9.70
N ILE A 11 3.71 13.62 10.75
CA ILE A 11 3.37 13.09 12.07
C ILE A 11 2.11 13.78 12.61
N PHE A 12 2.04 15.09 12.49
CA PHE A 12 0.87 15.87 12.91
C PHE A 12 -0.39 15.43 12.17
N ILE A 13 -0.35 15.34 10.85
CA ILE A 13 -1.48 14.89 10.01
C ILE A 13 -1.92 13.49 10.44
N ASN A 14 -1.00 12.55 10.55
CA ASN A 14 -1.31 11.17 10.93
C ASN A 14 -1.94 11.11 12.33
N THR A 15 -1.39 11.84 13.30
CA THR A 15 -1.88 11.85 14.69
C THR A 15 -3.27 12.49 14.80
N VAL A 16 -3.54 13.54 14.04
CA VAL A 16 -4.85 14.18 14.05
C VAL A 16 -5.88 13.28 13.38
N LEU A 17 -5.56 12.78 12.17
CA LEU A 17 -6.50 11.97 11.39
C LEU A 17 -6.77 10.60 12.01
N SER A 18 -5.82 10.01 12.74
CA SER A 18 -6.04 8.73 13.47
C SER A 18 -7.19 8.79 14.48
N ARG A 19 -7.58 9.98 14.92
CA ARG A 19 -8.73 10.18 15.81
C ARG A 19 -10.08 10.18 15.10
N TYR A 20 -10.06 10.17 13.76
CA TYR A 20 -11.27 10.25 12.93
C TYR A 20 -11.35 9.12 11.90
N PRO A 21 -11.45 7.83 12.33
CA PRO A 21 -11.44 6.68 11.41
C PRO A 21 -12.54 6.72 10.37
N HIS A 22 -13.76 7.15 10.73
CA HIS A 22 -14.88 7.31 9.80
C HIS A 22 -14.59 8.33 8.69
N PHE A 23 -13.92 9.43 9.04
CA PHE A 23 -13.53 10.43 8.05
C PHE A 23 -12.51 9.86 7.06
N ILE A 24 -11.52 9.13 7.58
CA ILE A 24 -10.52 8.46 6.74
C ILE A 24 -11.18 7.44 5.82
N GLU A 25 -12.07 6.60 6.35
CA GLU A 25 -12.78 5.61 5.55
C GLU A 25 -13.53 6.26 4.38
N LYS A 26 -14.41 7.21 4.70
CA LYS A 26 -15.35 7.80 3.74
C LYS A 26 -14.66 8.70 2.70
N TYR A 27 -13.77 9.58 3.13
CA TYR A 27 -13.23 10.64 2.26
C TYR A 27 -11.85 10.33 1.72
N TYR A 28 -11.03 9.59 2.48
CA TYR A 28 -9.69 9.29 2.04
C TYR A 28 -9.62 7.90 1.38
N SER A 29 -9.95 6.83 2.09
CA SER A 29 -9.68 5.46 1.62
C SER A 29 -10.53 5.06 0.42
N ILE A 30 -11.84 5.32 0.47
CA ILE A 30 -12.77 4.93 -0.60
C ILE A 30 -12.71 5.90 -1.79
N SER A 31 -12.39 7.18 -1.54
CA SER A 31 -12.44 8.21 -2.58
C SER A 31 -11.05 8.61 -3.07
N ILE A 32 -10.30 9.38 -2.27
CA ILE A 32 -9.02 9.98 -2.68
C ILE A 32 -7.98 8.91 -2.96
N ASN A 33 -7.82 7.95 -2.05
CA ASN A 33 -6.81 6.90 -2.20
C ASN A 33 -7.08 6.00 -3.40
N LYS A 34 -8.36 5.63 -3.64
CA LYS A 34 -8.77 4.86 -4.83
C LYS A 34 -8.35 5.58 -6.11
N PHE A 35 -8.63 6.88 -6.22
CA PHE A 35 -8.24 7.69 -7.37
C PHE A 35 -6.72 7.78 -7.56
N ILE A 36 -5.96 7.98 -6.49
CA ILE A 36 -4.51 8.02 -6.54
C ILE A 36 -3.93 6.68 -7.01
N VAL A 37 -4.42 5.57 -6.44
CA VAL A 37 -3.99 4.22 -6.80
C VAL A 37 -4.30 3.92 -8.26
N GLU A 38 -5.47 4.31 -8.76
CA GLU A 38 -5.85 4.14 -10.16
C GLU A 38 -4.90 4.90 -11.10
N ILE A 39 -4.59 6.17 -10.80
CA ILE A 39 -3.63 6.95 -11.58
C ILE A 39 -2.24 6.29 -11.57
N LEU A 40 -1.74 5.94 -10.39
CA LEU A 40 -0.41 5.33 -10.25
C LEU A 40 -0.33 3.97 -10.96
N SER A 41 -1.40 3.16 -10.86
CA SER A 41 -1.50 1.89 -11.56
C SER A 41 -1.49 2.07 -13.08
N ASN A 42 -2.27 3.01 -13.60
CA ASN A 42 -2.30 3.32 -15.02
C ASN A 42 -0.95 3.80 -15.54
N ILE A 43 -0.28 4.70 -14.80
CA ILE A 43 1.05 5.18 -15.16
C ILE A 43 2.06 4.02 -15.14
N SER A 44 2.06 3.21 -14.08
CA SER A 44 3.00 2.08 -13.98
C SER A 44 2.73 0.99 -15.02
N GLY A 45 1.48 0.80 -15.42
CA GLY A 45 1.07 -0.17 -16.43
C GLY A 45 1.48 0.18 -17.86
N ILE A 46 1.89 1.43 -18.15
CA ILE A 46 2.42 1.83 -19.45
C ILE A 46 3.79 1.19 -19.72
N PHE A 47 4.55 0.92 -18.67
CA PHE A 47 5.90 0.40 -18.80
C PHE A 47 5.91 -1.12 -18.91
N PRO A 48 6.61 -1.71 -19.89
CA PRO A 48 6.72 -3.17 -20.05
C PRO A 48 7.71 -3.81 -19.07
N PHE A 49 8.23 -3.05 -18.12
CA PHE A 49 9.23 -3.47 -17.14
C PHE A 49 8.82 -3.03 -15.71
N SER A 50 9.41 -3.66 -14.73
CA SER A 50 9.19 -3.33 -13.32
C SER A 50 9.86 -2.00 -12.96
N ILE A 51 9.05 -0.97 -12.66
CA ILE A 51 9.55 0.32 -12.16
C ILE A 51 10.32 0.11 -10.84
N TYR A 52 9.88 -0.84 -10.01
CA TYR A 52 10.57 -1.19 -8.77
C TYR A 52 12.02 -1.63 -9.02
N GLU A 53 12.25 -2.53 -9.98
CA GLU A 53 13.61 -3.02 -10.29
C GLU A 53 14.52 -1.89 -10.76
N ILE A 54 14.04 -1.04 -11.67
CA ILE A 54 14.82 0.12 -12.12
C ILE A 54 15.13 1.06 -10.96
N THR A 55 14.14 1.34 -10.11
CA THR A 55 14.35 2.20 -8.93
C THR A 55 15.42 1.61 -8.01
N MET A 56 15.41 0.30 -7.76
CA MET A 56 16.44 -0.38 -6.96
C MET A 56 17.83 -0.24 -7.57
N TYR A 57 17.98 -0.45 -8.89
CA TYR A 57 19.28 -0.23 -9.56
C TYR A 57 19.75 1.21 -9.47
N LEU A 58 18.86 2.18 -9.66
CA LEU A 58 19.19 3.60 -9.53
C LEU A 58 19.65 3.97 -8.11
N ILE A 59 19.02 3.41 -7.08
CA ILE A 59 19.44 3.61 -5.69
C ILE A 59 20.85 3.05 -5.47
N VAL A 60 21.14 1.83 -5.92
CA VAL A 60 22.45 1.20 -5.76
C VAL A 60 23.53 2.01 -6.48
N ILE A 61 23.27 2.43 -7.71
CA ILE A 61 24.18 3.27 -8.49
C ILE A 61 24.42 4.61 -7.77
N SER A 62 23.35 5.24 -7.27
CA SER A 62 23.46 6.53 -6.55
C SER A 62 24.31 6.41 -5.29
N ILE A 63 24.16 5.33 -4.54
CA ILE A 63 24.99 5.06 -3.35
C ILE A 63 26.46 4.87 -3.76
N ALA A 64 26.74 4.09 -4.81
CA ALA A 64 28.09 3.89 -5.30
C ALA A 64 28.75 5.22 -5.74
N LEU A 65 28.05 6.03 -6.51
CA LEU A 65 28.52 7.35 -6.93
C LEU A 65 28.76 8.29 -5.74
N PHE A 66 27.89 8.25 -4.75
CA PHE A 66 28.04 9.03 -3.52
C PHE A 66 29.31 8.64 -2.75
N ILE A 67 29.59 7.34 -2.64
CA ILE A 67 30.81 6.83 -1.99
C ILE A 67 32.07 7.30 -2.76
N ILE A 68 32.09 7.11 -4.09
CA ILE A 68 33.20 7.52 -4.96
C ILE A 68 33.45 9.02 -4.82
N TYR A 69 32.40 9.82 -4.87
CA TYR A 69 32.50 11.27 -4.73
C TYR A 69 33.00 11.70 -3.35
N THR A 70 32.59 11.00 -2.30
CA THR A 70 33.07 11.23 -0.94
C THR A 70 34.57 10.96 -0.82
N ILE A 71 35.06 9.84 -1.38
CA ILE A 71 36.46 9.48 -1.43
C ILE A 71 37.28 10.55 -2.20
N TYR A 72 36.74 10.99 -3.35
CA TYR A 72 37.37 12.06 -4.14
C TYR A 72 37.56 13.35 -3.32
N ILE A 73 36.55 13.77 -2.55
CA ILE A 73 36.65 14.96 -1.68
C ILE A 73 37.68 14.79 -0.58
N ILE A 74 37.74 13.61 0.04
CA ILE A 74 38.71 13.31 1.10
C ILE A 74 40.16 13.48 0.58
N ILE A 75 40.42 12.99 -0.63
CA ILE A 75 41.79 13.01 -1.22
C ILE A 75 42.13 14.41 -1.74
N ASN A 76 41.24 15.06 -2.49
CA ASN A 76 41.58 16.26 -3.24
C ASN A 76 41.21 17.58 -2.54
N SER A 77 40.33 17.55 -1.55
CA SER A 77 39.81 18.77 -0.92
C SER A 77 39.40 18.55 0.54
N PRO A 78 40.32 18.12 1.42
CA PRO A 78 39.98 17.76 2.81
C PRO A 78 39.36 18.93 3.59
N ASN A 79 39.73 20.16 3.28
CA ASN A 79 39.15 21.36 3.90
C ASN A 79 37.65 21.55 3.63
N LYS A 80 37.14 20.97 2.55
CA LYS A 80 35.71 21.03 2.19
C LYS A 80 34.89 19.89 2.79
N LEU A 81 35.53 18.89 3.37
CA LEU A 81 34.88 17.67 3.85
C LEU A 81 33.80 17.95 4.88
N LYS A 82 34.06 18.83 5.85
CA LYS A 82 33.07 19.19 6.89
C LYS A 82 31.81 19.83 6.32
N VAL A 83 31.98 20.73 5.36
CA VAL A 83 30.85 21.40 4.68
C VAL A 83 30.08 20.42 3.81
N PHE A 84 30.80 19.54 3.10
CA PHE A 84 30.21 18.49 2.29
C PHE A 84 29.36 17.54 3.13
N ILE A 85 29.91 16.99 4.23
CA ILE A 85 29.17 16.08 5.13
C ILE A 85 27.92 16.74 5.67
N LYS A 86 28.03 18.00 6.16
CA LYS A 86 26.87 18.76 6.66
C LYS A 86 25.78 18.89 5.60
N ASN A 87 26.13 19.29 4.39
CA ASN A 87 25.17 19.49 3.31
C ASN A 87 24.55 18.16 2.84
N SER A 88 25.36 17.10 2.76
CA SER A 88 24.90 15.77 2.42
C SER A 88 23.90 15.24 3.45
N LEU A 89 24.20 15.41 4.74
CA LEU A 89 23.29 15.01 5.81
C LEU A 89 21.95 15.75 5.73
N LEU A 90 21.98 17.07 5.51
CA LEU A 90 20.78 17.87 5.34
C LEU A 90 19.95 17.44 4.11
N ASN A 91 20.62 17.10 3.00
CA ASN A 91 19.95 16.60 1.80
C ASN A 91 19.32 15.22 2.04
N ILE A 92 20.04 14.31 2.69
CA ILE A 92 19.49 12.98 3.04
C ILE A 92 18.27 13.13 3.96
N LEU A 93 18.36 13.95 5.01
CA LEU A 93 17.24 14.22 5.90
C LEU A 93 16.04 14.84 5.16
N SER A 94 16.31 15.73 4.20
CA SER A 94 15.27 16.32 3.36
C SER A 94 14.58 15.27 2.48
N ILE A 95 15.34 14.38 1.88
CA ILE A 95 14.81 13.27 1.07
C ILE A 95 13.95 12.35 1.93
N ILE A 96 14.45 11.95 3.11
CA ILE A 96 13.69 11.12 4.06
C ILE A 96 12.38 11.81 4.46
N SER A 97 12.41 13.11 4.72
CA SER A 97 11.22 13.89 5.09
C SER A 97 10.17 13.89 3.98
N ILE A 98 10.60 14.04 2.72
CA ILE A 98 9.71 14.01 1.55
C ILE A 98 9.11 12.62 1.39
N PHE A 99 9.93 11.56 1.41
CA PHE A 99 9.45 10.19 1.26
C PHE A 99 8.51 9.78 2.39
N TYR A 100 8.81 10.17 3.62
CA TYR A 100 7.94 9.89 4.76
C TYR A 100 6.60 10.61 4.63
N PHE A 101 6.60 11.87 4.20
CA PHE A 101 5.37 12.61 3.93
C PHE A 101 4.53 11.93 2.84
N LEU A 102 5.17 11.57 1.71
CA LEU A 102 4.49 10.85 0.63
C LEU A 102 3.95 9.49 1.11
N PHE A 103 4.72 8.77 1.91
CA PHE A 103 4.26 7.50 2.51
C PHE A 103 3.00 7.69 3.34
N ILE A 104 2.97 8.70 4.22
CA ILE A 104 1.79 8.99 5.05
C ILE A 104 0.58 9.34 4.17
N ILE A 105 0.77 10.22 3.16
CA ILE A 105 -0.33 10.67 2.30
C ILE A 105 -0.81 9.56 1.34
N LEU A 106 0.07 8.72 0.82
CA LEU A 106 -0.31 7.71 -0.17
C LEU A 106 -0.73 6.37 0.46
N TRP A 107 -0.22 6.07 1.65
CA TRP A 107 -0.42 4.75 2.27
C TRP A 107 -0.73 4.83 3.76
N GLY A 108 0.03 5.59 4.52
CA GLY A 108 0.03 5.58 5.99
C GLY A 108 -1.33 5.87 6.60
N LEU A 109 -2.11 6.77 6.00
CA LEU A 109 -3.46 7.10 6.48
C LEU A 109 -4.42 5.91 6.41
N ASN A 110 -4.21 4.95 5.51
CA ASN A 110 -5.05 3.75 5.43
C ASN A 110 -4.92 2.84 6.67
N TYR A 111 -3.83 2.93 7.43
CA TYR A 111 -3.71 2.20 8.71
C TYR A 111 -4.67 2.71 9.79
N ASN A 112 -5.19 3.92 9.61
CA ASN A 112 -6.14 4.54 10.54
C ASN A 112 -7.61 4.35 10.10
N ARG A 113 -7.88 3.46 9.15
CA ARG A 113 -9.24 3.09 8.72
C ARG A 113 -10.01 2.43 9.85
N MET A 114 -11.31 2.41 9.71
CA MET A 114 -12.16 1.61 10.59
C MET A 114 -11.78 0.12 10.50
N PRO A 115 -11.73 -0.58 11.64
CA PRO A 115 -11.61 -2.03 11.63
C PRO A 115 -12.69 -2.67 10.78
N LEU A 116 -12.32 -3.63 9.93
CA LEU A 116 -13.26 -4.33 9.04
C LEU A 116 -14.45 -4.92 9.80
N GLU A 117 -14.22 -5.39 11.02
CA GLU A 117 -15.28 -5.93 11.88
C GLU A 117 -16.39 -4.92 12.14
N ILE A 118 -16.04 -3.68 12.46
CA ILE A 118 -17.03 -2.62 12.73
C ILE A 118 -17.82 -2.33 11.46
N THR A 119 -17.14 -2.20 10.32
CA THR A 119 -17.79 -1.96 9.03
C THR A 119 -18.74 -3.11 8.65
N LEU A 120 -18.33 -4.36 8.89
CA LEU A 120 -19.19 -5.52 8.62
C LEU A 120 -20.42 -5.55 9.53
N ILE A 121 -20.25 -5.26 10.82
CA ILE A 121 -21.35 -5.19 11.78
C ILE A 121 -22.33 -4.08 11.39
N GLU A 122 -21.84 -2.90 11.05
CA GLU A 122 -22.68 -1.77 10.62
C GLU A 122 -23.46 -2.12 9.35
N ASN A 123 -22.81 -2.68 8.32
CA ASN A 123 -23.47 -3.11 7.09
C ASN A 123 -24.49 -4.22 7.33
N TYR A 124 -24.18 -5.18 8.18
CA TYR A 124 -25.11 -6.25 8.55
C TYR A 124 -26.33 -5.68 9.28
N ASN A 125 -26.11 -4.81 10.28
CA ASN A 125 -27.17 -4.16 11.03
C ASN A 125 -28.10 -3.34 10.11
N PHE A 126 -27.51 -2.57 9.20
CA PHE A 126 -28.27 -1.80 8.21
C PHE A 126 -29.09 -2.71 7.28
N LYS A 127 -28.47 -3.75 6.73
CA LYS A 127 -29.11 -4.65 5.76
C LYS A 127 -30.26 -5.45 6.36
N TYR A 128 -30.10 -5.92 7.59
CA TYR A 128 -31.04 -6.82 8.25
C TYR A 128 -31.86 -6.16 9.37
N ASN A 129 -31.76 -4.85 9.54
CA ASN A 129 -32.43 -4.07 10.57
C ASN A 129 -32.25 -4.65 11.98
N LYS A 130 -31.01 -5.04 12.30
CA LYS A 130 -30.58 -5.61 13.57
C LYS A 130 -29.68 -4.64 14.33
N SER A 131 -29.40 -4.94 15.61
CA SER A 131 -28.57 -4.11 16.50
C SER A 131 -27.52 -5.00 17.19
N ILE A 132 -26.69 -5.65 16.39
CA ILE A 132 -25.55 -6.43 16.94
C ILE A 132 -24.42 -5.45 17.25
N SER A 133 -23.84 -5.55 18.45
CA SER A 133 -22.74 -4.68 18.89
C SER A 133 -21.37 -5.36 18.79
N SER A 134 -21.33 -6.68 18.81
CA SER A 134 -20.09 -7.47 18.71
C SER A 134 -20.38 -8.83 18.10
N ILE A 135 -19.34 -9.45 17.55
CA ILE A 135 -19.37 -10.84 17.08
C ILE A 135 -18.54 -11.65 18.08
N ASP A 136 -19.17 -12.63 18.74
CA ASP A 136 -18.43 -13.60 19.55
C ASP A 136 -17.54 -14.43 18.63
N LYS A 137 -16.26 -14.45 18.95
CA LYS A 137 -15.25 -15.17 18.18
C LYS A 137 -14.78 -16.39 18.98
N THR A 138 -15.46 -17.50 18.81
CA THR A 138 -15.04 -18.77 19.42
C THR A 138 -14.14 -19.56 18.48
N LYS A 139 -13.40 -20.52 19.04
CA LYS A 139 -12.62 -21.47 18.23
C LYS A 139 -13.52 -22.32 17.34
N GLU A 140 -14.74 -22.60 17.82
CA GLU A 140 -15.75 -23.37 17.10
C GLU A 140 -16.28 -22.58 15.89
N ASP A 141 -16.56 -21.29 16.03
CA ASP A 141 -16.95 -20.42 14.92
C ASP A 141 -15.87 -20.34 13.85
N LEU A 142 -14.60 -20.28 14.27
CA LEU A 142 -13.48 -20.30 13.34
C LEU A 142 -13.38 -21.63 12.58
N ALA A 143 -13.60 -22.77 13.27
CA ALA A 143 -13.60 -24.09 12.64
C ALA A 143 -14.75 -24.21 11.62
N ASN A 144 -15.95 -23.79 11.99
CA ASN A 144 -17.12 -23.79 11.11
C ASN A 144 -16.91 -22.91 9.88
N LEU A 145 -16.33 -21.72 10.06
CA LEU A 145 -15.96 -20.84 8.95
C LEU A 145 -14.92 -21.47 8.02
N TYR A 146 -13.94 -22.16 8.60
CA TYR A 146 -12.91 -22.84 7.83
C TYR A 146 -13.49 -23.98 6.98
N GLU A 147 -14.38 -24.82 7.55
CA GLU A 147 -15.09 -25.89 6.82
C GLU A 147 -15.95 -25.31 5.69
N PHE A 148 -16.72 -24.26 5.97
CA PHE A 148 -17.52 -23.56 4.96
C PHE A 148 -16.67 -23.03 3.80
N LEU A 149 -15.51 -22.43 4.10
CA LEU A 149 -14.60 -21.92 3.05
C LEU A 149 -13.99 -23.04 2.22
N ILE A 150 -13.65 -24.19 2.84
CA ILE A 150 -13.16 -25.38 2.14
C ILE A 150 -14.23 -25.93 1.19
N GLU A 151 -15.47 -26.07 1.66
CA GLU A 151 -16.57 -26.53 0.81
C GLU A 151 -16.78 -25.62 -0.39
N ASN A 152 -16.89 -24.32 -0.18
CA ASN A 152 -17.05 -23.34 -1.25
C ASN A 152 -15.87 -23.36 -2.24
N ALA A 153 -14.64 -23.49 -1.74
CA ALA A 153 -13.46 -23.60 -2.59
C ALA A 153 -13.50 -24.89 -3.45
N ASN A 154 -13.92 -26.01 -2.86
CA ASN A 154 -14.04 -27.27 -3.57
C ASN A 154 -15.16 -27.26 -4.62
N GLU A 155 -16.30 -26.62 -4.31
CA GLU A 155 -17.38 -26.45 -5.28
C GLU A 155 -16.97 -25.54 -6.44
N THR A 156 -16.33 -24.42 -6.14
CA THR A 156 -15.78 -23.51 -7.15
C THR A 156 -14.76 -24.22 -8.04
N ARG A 157 -13.92 -25.08 -7.44
CA ARG A 157 -12.94 -25.87 -8.18
C ARG A 157 -13.59 -26.81 -9.20
N LYS A 158 -14.76 -27.39 -8.88
CA LYS A 158 -15.50 -28.26 -9.82
C LYS A 158 -15.97 -27.52 -11.07
N LEU A 159 -16.21 -26.21 -10.96
CA LEU A 159 -16.64 -25.36 -12.06
C LEU A 159 -15.49 -24.96 -13.00
N VAL A 160 -14.24 -25.09 -12.54
CA VAL A 160 -13.06 -24.70 -13.31
C VAL A 160 -12.57 -25.89 -14.14
N LYS A 161 -12.44 -25.69 -15.44
CA LYS A 161 -11.85 -26.71 -16.35
C LYS A 161 -10.40 -26.96 -15.96
N SER A 162 -10.06 -28.23 -15.74
CA SER A 162 -8.69 -28.66 -15.50
C SER A 162 -8.22 -29.58 -16.60
N SER A 163 -6.93 -29.49 -16.98
CA SER A 163 -6.25 -30.42 -17.84
C SER A 163 -5.06 -30.96 -17.06
N ASP A 164 -4.98 -32.29 -16.91
CA ASP A 164 -3.93 -32.99 -16.16
C ASP A 164 -3.78 -32.50 -14.69
N GLY A 165 -4.90 -32.17 -14.02
CA GLY A 165 -4.89 -31.66 -12.65
C GLY A 165 -4.50 -30.21 -12.49
N VAL A 166 -4.12 -29.53 -13.57
CA VAL A 166 -3.77 -28.11 -13.58
C VAL A 166 -4.96 -27.28 -14.06
N MET A 167 -5.37 -26.32 -13.25
CA MET A 167 -6.41 -25.36 -13.65
C MET A 167 -5.84 -24.40 -14.71
N LYS A 168 -6.56 -24.29 -15.82
CA LYS A 168 -6.22 -23.32 -16.88
C LYS A 168 -7.28 -22.22 -16.94
N ALA A 169 -6.86 -20.99 -16.95
CA ALA A 169 -7.77 -19.87 -17.20
C ALA A 169 -8.34 -19.98 -18.62
N ASN A 170 -9.65 -19.74 -18.77
CA ASN A 170 -10.33 -19.75 -20.08
C ASN A 170 -10.07 -18.48 -20.90
N THR A 171 -9.07 -17.70 -20.54
CA THR A 171 -8.76 -16.41 -21.15
C THR A 171 -7.25 -16.19 -21.14
N ASP A 172 -6.79 -15.31 -22.02
CA ASP A 172 -5.42 -14.87 -22.06
C ASP A 172 -5.08 -13.94 -20.87
N TYR A 173 -3.81 -13.57 -20.75
CA TYR A 173 -3.32 -12.69 -19.69
C TYR A 173 -4.06 -11.35 -19.63
N LYS A 174 -4.41 -10.75 -20.78
CA LYS A 174 -5.18 -9.50 -20.85
C LYS A 174 -6.60 -9.68 -20.32
N GLY A 175 -7.23 -10.81 -20.63
CA GLY A 175 -8.55 -11.14 -20.13
C GLY A 175 -8.57 -11.38 -18.61
N ILE A 176 -7.48 -11.93 -18.02
CA ILE A 176 -7.33 -12.05 -16.58
C ILE A 176 -7.26 -10.67 -15.93
N ILE A 177 -6.40 -9.79 -16.45
CA ILE A 177 -6.26 -8.41 -15.94
C ILE A 177 -7.58 -7.66 -16.02
N ASN A 178 -8.28 -7.72 -17.16
CA ASN A 178 -9.54 -7.03 -17.35
C ASN A 178 -10.67 -7.52 -16.44
N ARG A 179 -10.58 -8.77 -15.95
CA ARG A 179 -11.56 -9.34 -14.99
C ARG A 179 -11.18 -9.12 -13.54
N ALA A 180 -9.89 -8.96 -13.26
CA ALA A 180 -9.40 -8.81 -11.89
C ALA A 180 -10.01 -7.59 -11.20
N TYR A 181 -10.14 -6.45 -11.90
CA TYR A 181 -10.71 -5.24 -11.31
C TYR A 181 -12.21 -5.39 -11.00
N LEU A 182 -12.97 -6.16 -11.83
CA LEU A 182 -14.40 -6.42 -11.60
C LEU A 182 -14.64 -7.19 -10.30
N GLY A 183 -13.70 -8.05 -9.90
CA GLY A 183 -13.74 -8.74 -8.61
C GLY A 183 -13.66 -7.77 -7.42
N TYR A 184 -12.89 -6.70 -7.54
CA TYR A 184 -12.77 -5.67 -6.51
C TYR A 184 -13.99 -4.74 -6.45
N GLU A 185 -14.62 -4.43 -7.57
CA GLU A 185 -15.83 -3.60 -7.59
C GLU A 185 -17.03 -4.27 -6.92
N ASN A 186 -17.09 -5.60 -6.94
CA ASN A 186 -18.20 -6.35 -6.35
C ASN A 186 -18.04 -6.63 -4.85
N ILE A 187 -16.87 -6.35 -4.27
CA ILE A 187 -16.56 -6.58 -2.83
C ILE A 187 -16.68 -5.29 -2.01
N LEU A 188 -16.60 -4.13 -2.65
CA LEU A 188 -16.71 -2.80 -2.05
C LEU A 188 -18.09 -2.21 -2.27
#